data_2ab6f33a16883dd374bcc5a44bdb0f64
#
_entry.id   2ab6f33a16883dd374bcc5a44bdb0f64
#
_cell.length_a   1.000
_cell.length_b   1.000
_cell.length_c   1.000
_cell.angle_alpha   90.00
_cell.angle_beta   90.00
_cell.angle_gamma   90.00
#
_symmetry.space_group_name_H-M   'P 1'
#
loop_
_entity.id
_entity.type
_entity.pdbx_description
1 polymer ?
#
loop_
_entity_poly.entity_id
_entity_poly.type
_entity_poly.pdbx_seq_one_letter_code
_entity_poly.pdbx_strand_id
1 'polypeptide(L)'
;NAYTGFDETVYRISNVPTQNQNLVDSCLLVLYDWACAISLNDKDIDEERGVIHEEWRTRADANWRTWEVTVPVMFAGSQYANRMPIGTMEVVMNFPYQALRDYYHKWYRPDQQGIIVIGDFDADKMEAQIKELFGKIKMPENAAERIYYTVPDNKEPIFAFHKDKEATYTRVDIYMK
;
A
#
# COMPACT_ATOMS: atom_id res chain seq x y z
N ASN A 1 -11.64 3.78 1.96
CA ASN A 1 -10.79 2.67 2.41
C ASN A 1 -9.54 2.57 1.56
N ALA A 2 -8.44 2.10 2.18
CA ALA A 2 -7.21 1.77 1.47
C ALA A 2 -6.60 0.50 2.03
N TYR A 3 -5.75 -0.15 1.23
CA TYR A 3 -4.85 -1.20 1.72
C TYR A 3 -3.50 -1.09 1.00
N THR A 4 -2.46 -1.55 1.65
CA THR A 4 -1.10 -1.65 1.09
C THR A 4 -0.65 -3.10 1.10
N GLY A 5 -0.27 -3.59 -0.07
CA GLY A 5 0.42 -4.86 -0.26
C GLY A 5 1.94 -4.65 -0.40
N PHE A 6 2.64 -5.69 -0.83
CA PHE A 6 4.10 -5.59 -1.06
C PHE A 6 4.46 -4.70 -2.25
N ASP A 7 3.61 -4.64 -3.27
CA ASP A 7 3.89 -3.99 -4.55
C ASP A 7 2.87 -2.94 -4.97
N GLU A 8 1.81 -2.78 -4.21
CA GLU A 8 0.73 -1.86 -4.53
C GLU A 8 0.10 -1.23 -3.31
N THR A 9 -0.45 -0.05 -3.48
CA THR A 9 -1.41 0.57 -2.56
C THR A 9 -2.69 0.83 -3.34
N VAL A 10 -3.82 0.38 -2.82
CA VAL A 10 -5.13 0.55 -3.45
C VAL A 10 -6.00 1.44 -2.60
N TYR A 11 -6.45 2.53 -3.19
CA TYR A 11 -7.44 3.44 -2.62
C TYR A 11 -8.81 3.14 -3.20
N ARG A 12 -9.83 3.06 -2.37
CA ARG A 12 -11.16 2.65 -2.79
C ARG A 12 -12.26 3.49 -2.16
N ILE A 13 -13.16 3.97 -3.01
CA ILE A 13 -14.43 4.55 -2.61
C ILE A 13 -15.53 3.61 -3.10
N SER A 14 -16.42 3.16 -2.24
CA SER A 14 -17.45 2.15 -2.54
C SER A 14 -18.83 2.68 -2.17
N ASN A 15 -19.87 2.08 -2.75
CA ASN A 15 -21.28 2.37 -2.45
C ASN A 15 -21.67 3.82 -2.76
N VAL A 16 -21.13 4.37 -3.86
CA VAL A 16 -21.48 5.70 -4.36
C VAL A 16 -22.78 5.61 -5.15
N PRO A 17 -23.85 6.35 -4.77
CA PRO A 17 -25.07 6.41 -5.56
C PRO A 17 -24.83 7.08 -6.92
N THR A 18 -24.91 6.31 -8.00
CA THR A 18 -24.62 6.79 -9.37
C THR A 18 -25.66 7.76 -9.92
N GLN A 19 -26.86 7.81 -9.33
CA GLN A 19 -27.90 8.77 -9.67
C GLN A 19 -27.55 10.22 -9.25
N ASN A 20 -26.58 10.39 -8.37
CA ASN A 20 -26.11 11.70 -7.92
C ASN A 20 -24.78 12.05 -8.59
N GLN A 21 -24.84 12.73 -9.73
CA GLN A 21 -23.66 13.08 -10.51
C GLN A 21 -22.66 13.94 -9.69
N ASN A 22 -23.14 14.88 -8.88
CA ASN A 22 -22.25 15.71 -8.05
C ASN A 22 -21.45 14.87 -7.05
N LEU A 23 -22.03 13.80 -6.55
CA LEU A 23 -21.32 12.89 -5.64
C LEU A 23 -20.28 12.06 -6.38
N VAL A 24 -20.62 11.58 -7.58
CA VAL A 24 -19.66 10.87 -8.46
C VAL A 24 -18.48 11.77 -8.80
N ASP A 25 -18.73 13.01 -9.20
CA ASP A 25 -17.70 13.98 -9.52
C ASP A 25 -16.80 14.28 -8.31
N SER A 26 -17.40 14.43 -7.13
CA SER A 26 -16.67 14.61 -5.87
C SER A 26 -15.79 13.41 -5.53
N CYS A 27 -16.27 12.18 -5.77
CA CYS A 27 -15.47 10.98 -5.55
C CYS A 27 -14.29 10.90 -6.51
N LEU A 28 -14.48 11.26 -7.79
CA LEU A 28 -13.38 11.34 -8.76
C LEU A 28 -12.35 12.39 -8.36
N LEU A 29 -12.80 13.55 -7.85
CA LEU A 29 -11.90 14.59 -7.36
C LEU A 29 -11.08 14.10 -6.15
N VAL A 30 -11.69 13.40 -5.20
CA VAL A 30 -10.99 12.83 -4.05
C VAL A 30 -9.94 11.80 -4.52
N LEU A 31 -10.27 10.95 -5.49
CA LEU A 31 -9.31 10.00 -6.07
C LEU A 31 -8.15 10.74 -6.77
N TYR A 32 -8.45 11.84 -7.46
CA TYR A 32 -7.42 12.68 -8.07
C TYR A 32 -6.50 13.31 -7.02
N ASP A 33 -7.06 13.87 -5.94
CA ASP A 33 -6.27 14.44 -4.83
C ASP A 33 -5.36 13.38 -4.19
N TRP A 34 -5.86 12.17 -3.99
CA TRP A 34 -5.02 11.07 -3.51
C TRP A 34 -3.92 10.68 -4.51
N ALA A 35 -4.19 10.79 -5.81
CA ALA A 35 -3.24 10.43 -6.84
C ALA A 35 -2.06 11.41 -6.96
N CYS A 36 -2.27 12.73 -6.72
CA CYS A 36 -1.24 13.73 -7.01
C CYS A 36 -1.23 14.99 -6.13
N ALA A 37 -2.16 15.17 -5.20
CA ALA A 37 -2.36 16.44 -4.49
C ALA A 37 -2.49 16.32 -2.96
N ILE A 38 -2.02 15.23 -2.33
CA ILE A 38 -2.03 15.09 -0.88
C ILE A 38 -1.11 16.15 -0.26
N SER A 39 -1.61 16.90 0.72
CA SER A 39 -0.89 18.01 1.35
C SER A 39 0.32 17.56 2.19
N LEU A 40 0.27 16.40 2.84
CA LEU A 40 1.32 15.81 3.67
C LEU A 40 1.95 16.83 4.63
N ASN A 41 1.13 17.60 5.34
CA ASN A 41 1.64 18.55 6.33
C ASN A 41 2.14 17.81 7.59
N ASP A 42 3.08 18.42 8.30
CA ASP A 42 3.77 17.79 9.43
C ASP A 42 2.82 17.31 10.53
N LYS A 43 1.79 18.12 10.82
CA LYS A 43 0.81 17.80 11.84
C LYS A 43 0.02 16.53 11.52
N ASP A 44 -0.47 16.40 10.27
CA ASP A 44 -1.25 15.24 9.84
C ASP A 44 -0.38 13.98 9.81
N ILE A 45 0.90 14.12 9.43
CA ILE A 45 1.87 13.02 9.48
C ILE A 45 2.07 12.53 10.91
N ASP A 46 2.22 13.44 11.88
CA ASP A 46 2.42 13.06 13.29
C ASP A 46 1.15 12.42 13.89
N GLU A 47 -0.02 12.93 13.55
CA GLU A 47 -1.29 12.33 13.99
C GLU A 47 -1.43 10.89 13.44
N GLU A 48 -1.08 10.68 12.16
CA GLU A 48 -1.17 9.36 11.52
C GLU A 48 -0.15 8.35 12.07
N ARG A 49 1.03 8.77 12.54
CA ARG A 49 1.99 7.88 13.23
C ARG A 49 1.34 7.15 14.40
N GLY A 50 0.55 7.86 15.20
CA GLY A 50 -0.20 7.29 16.31
C GLY A 50 -1.22 6.25 15.84
N VAL A 51 -1.92 6.52 14.74
CA VAL A 51 -2.89 5.60 14.14
C VAL A 51 -2.21 4.30 13.67
N ILE A 52 -1.10 4.41 12.94
CA ILE A 52 -0.33 3.25 12.47
C ILE A 52 0.24 2.43 13.64
N HIS A 53 0.73 3.11 14.70
CA HIS A 53 1.21 2.43 15.89
C HIS A 53 0.10 1.63 16.59
N GLU A 54 -1.10 2.19 16.72
CA GLU A 54 -2.25 1.48 17.29
C GLU A 54 -2.73 0.33 16.40
N GLU A 55 -2.69 0.50 15.08
CA GLU A 55 -2.99 -0.58 14.14
C GLU A 55 -2.01 -1.74 14.32
N TRP A 56 -0.72 -1.46 14.39
CA TRP A 56 0.31 -2.47 14.65
C TRP A 56 0.07 -3.17 15.99
N ARG A 57 -0.20 -2.41 17.05
CA ARG A 57 -0.45 -2.94 18.40
C ARG A 57 -1.67 -3.88 18.42
N THR A 58 -2.75 -3.52 17.74
CA THR A 58 -3.98 -4.33 17.72
C THR A 58 -3.88 -5.58 16.85
N ARG A 59 -2.97 -5.60 15.89
CA ARG A 59 -2.69 -6.77 15.05
C ARG A 59 -1.68 -7.75 15.65
N ALA A 60 -0.98 -7.39 16.72
CA ALA A 60 0.11 -8.17 17.31
C ALA A 60 -0.37 -9.41 18.08
N ASP A 61 -1.13 -10.29 17.42
CA ASP A 61 -1.48 -11.62 17.92
C ASP A 61 -0.38 -12.67 17.61
N ALA A 62 -0.58 -13.91 18.05
CA ALA A 62 0.36 -15.02 17.81
C ALA A 62 0.59 -15.29 16.31
N ASN A 63 -0.43 -15.12 15.45
CA ASN A 63 -0.30 -15.33 14.02
C ASN A 63 0.56 -14.24 13.40
N TRP A 64 0.35 -12.99 13.80
CA TRP A 64 1.14 -11.86 13.33
C TRP A 64 2.62 -12.01 13.71
N ARG A 65 2.93 -12.32 14.98
CA ARG A 65 4.31 -12.54 15.43
C ARG A 65 4.97 -13.71 14.71
N THR A 66 4.19 -14.76 14.39
CA THR A 66 4.67 -15.87 13.56
C THR A 66 5.00 -15.39 12.14
N TRP A 67 4.15 -14.56 11.55
CA TRP A 67 4.35 -13.98 10.23
C TRP A 67 5.60 -13.10 10.17
N GLU A 68 5.83 -12.26 11.16
CA GLU A 68 7.04 -11.43 11.27
C GLU A 68 8.35 -12.24 11.29
N VAL A 69 8.32 -13.44 11.87
CA VAL A 69 9.48 -14.36 11.89
C VAL A 69 9.62 -15.14 10.59
N THR A 70 8.52 -15.58 10.00
CA THR A 70 8.55 -16.50 8.85
C THR A 70 8.74 -15.80 7.51
N VAL A 71 8.20 -14.59 7.32
CA VAL A 71 8.31 -13.84 6.07
C VAL A 71 9.75 -13.54 5.66
N PRO A 72 10.64 -13.07 6.55
CA PRO A 72 12.04 -12.83 6.20
C PRO A 72 12.76 -14.10 5.73
N VAL A 73 12.41 -15.25 6.29
CA VAL A 73 12.99 -16.55 5.90
C VAL A 73 12.40 -16.99 4.56
N MET A 74 11.10 -16.88 4.38
CA MET A 74 10.40 -17.26 3.14
C MET A 74 10.88 -16.45 1.94
N PHE A 75 11.13 -15.16 2.13
CA PHE A 75 11.59 -14.24 1.09
C PHE A 75 13.08 -13.93 1.16
N ALA A 76 13.87 -14.78 1.80
CA ALA A 76 15.31 -14.59 1.94
C ALA A 76 15.99 -14.34 0.57
N GLY A 77 16.88 -13.34 0.52
CA GLY A 77 17.55 -12.91 -0.71
C GLY A 77 16.73 -11.94 -1.58
N SER A 78 15.51 -11.60 -1.20
CA SER A 78 14.68 -10.60 -1.85
C SER A 78 14.42 -9.39 -0.94
N GLN A 79 14.10 -8.25 -1.54
CA GLN A 79 13.63 -7.06 -0.80
C GLN A 79 12.32 -7.33 -0.03
N TYR A 80 11.51 -8.30 -0.46
CA TYR A 80 10.29 -8.68 0.26
C TYR A 80 10.55 -9.17 1.68
N ALA A 81 11.72 -9.72 1.97
CA ALA A 81 12.11 -10.14 3.31
C ALA A 81 12.10 -8.99 4.34
N ASN A 82 12.30 -7.73 3.88
CA ASN A 82 12.43 -6.55 4.73
C ASN A 82 11.37 -5.47 4.42
N ARG A 83 10.31 -5.84 3.69
CA ARG A 83 9.31 -4.89 3.16
C ARG A 83 7.90 -5.23 3.64
N MET A 84 7.74 -5.50 4.92
CA MET A 84 6.39 -5.67 5.48
C MET A 84 5.60 -4.36 5.30
N PRO A 85 4.36 -4.43 4.77
CA PRO A 85 3.59 -3.23 4.40
C PRO A 85 3.38 -2.23 5.54
N ILE A 86 3.21 -2.70 6.78
CA ILE A 86 3.05 -1.81 7.94
C ILE A 86 4.37 -1.13 8.35
N GLY A 87 5.51 -1.64 7.87
CA GLY A 87 6.83 -1.14 8.24
C GLY A 87 7.26 -1.56 9.65
N THR A 88 8.33 -0.95 10.13
CA THR A 88 8.80 -1.12 11.52
C THR A 88 8.42 0.11 12.33
N MET A 89 8.03 -0.07 13.58
CA MET A 89 7.61 1.04 14.45
C MET A 89 8.75 2.02 14.72
N GLU A 90 9.99 1.56 14.70
CA GLU A 90 11.16 2.44 14.76
C GLU A 90 11.17 3.45 13.60
N VAL A 91 10.95 2.96 12.37
CA VAL A 91 10.87 3.82 11.18
C VAL A 91 9.62 4.68 11.22
N VAL A 92 8.44 4.10 11.47
CA VAL A 92 7.16 4.83 11.47
C VAL A 92 7.19 6.02 12.43
N MET A 93 7.77 5.85 13.61
CA MET A 93 7.79 6.90 14.65
C MET A 93 8.88 7.96 14.42
N ASN A 94 9.90 7.67 13.58
CA ASN A 94 11.09 8.54 13.52
C ASN A 94 11.47 9.00 12.10
N PHE A 95 10.81 8.56 11.03
CA PHE A 95 11.18 9.02 9.68
C PHE A 95 10.98 10.55 9.55
N PRO A 96 11.89 11.28 8.87
CA PRO A 96 11.71 12.71 8.63
C PRO A 96 10.50 12.94 7.71
N TYR A 97 9.70 13.97 7.97
CA TYR A 97 8.52 14.31 7.15
C TYR A 97 8.84 14.40 5.65
N GLN A 98 10.01 14.93 5.33
CA GLN A 98 10.45 15.04 3.93
C GLN A 98 10.59 13.69 3.25
N ALA A 99 11.00 12.64 3.96
CA ALA A 99 11.11 11.30 3.39
C ALA A 99 9.76 10.76 2.87
N LEU A 100 8.65 11.05 3.57
CA LEU A 100 7.31 10.69 3.11
C LEU A 100 6.90 11.50 1.88
N ARG A 101 7.17 12.82 1.88
CA ARG A 101 6.90 13.68 0.72
C ARG A 101 7.70 13.24 -0.50
N ASP A 102 8.99 12.96 -0.33
CA ASP A 102 9.87 12.48 -1.40
C ASP A 102 9.40 11.14 -1.95
N TYR A 103 8.95 10.23 -1.07
CA TYR A 103 8.37 8.95 -1.49
C TYR A 103 7.10 9.16 -2.31
N TYR A 104 6.18 10.00 -1.85
CA TYR A 104 4.94 10.31 -2.55
C TYR A 104 5.22 10.91 -3.93
N HIS A 105 6.01 11.97 -4.04
CA HIS A 105 6.37 12.58 -5.31
C HIS A 105 7.15 11.66 -6.26
N LYS A 106 7.90 10.72 -5.71
CA LYS A 106 8.67 9.76 -6.51
C LYS A 106 7.80 8.68 -7.14
N TRP A 107 6.79 8.19 -6.41
CA TRP A 107 6.07 6.99 -6.80
C TRP A 107 4.61 7.22 -7.20
N TYR A 108 3.97 8.29 -6.75
CA TYR A 108 2.60 8.64 -7.14
C TYR A 108 2.61 9.44 -8.44
N ARG A 109 2.76 8.73 -9.54
CA ARG A 109 2.93 9.30 -10.89
C ARG A 109 2.14 8.49 -11.92
N PRO A 110 1.76 9.08 -13.08
CA PRO A 110 0.79 8.48 -14.01
C PRO A 110 1.17 7.09 -14.52
N ASP A 111 2.46 6.82 -14.75
CA ASP A 111 2.95 5.53 -15.26
C ASP A 111 2.93 4.40 -14.22
N GLN A 112 2.64 4.72 -12.95
CA GLN A 112 2.54 3.77 -11.84
C GLN A 112 1.13 3.71 -11.25
N GLN A 113 0.15 4.35 -11.88
CA GLN A 113 -1.23 4.42 -11.39
C GLN A 113 -2.20 3.80 -12.38
N GLY A 114 -3.20 3.10 -11.87
CA GLY A 114 -4.36 2.63 -12.62
C GLY A 114 -5.64 3.12 -11.96
N ILE A 115 -6.63 3.49 -12.75
CA ILE A 115 -7.94 3.92 -12.29
C ILE A 115 -8.96 2.90 -12.78
N ILE A 116 -9.78 2.40 -11.86
CA ILE A 116 -10.84 1.46 -12.14
C ILE A 116 -12.14 2.04 -11.58
N VAL A 117 -13.15 2.19 -12.43
CA VAL A 117 -14.49 2.64 -12.04
C VAL A 117 -15.49 1.59 -12.48
N ILE A 118 -16.31 1.10 -11.56
CA ILE A 118 -17.31 0.06 -11.81
C ILE A 118 -18.65 0.53 -11.26
N GLY A 119 -19.69 0.46 -12.08
CA GLY A 119 -21.04 0.86 -11.66
C GLY A 119 -22.01 0.98 -12.82
N ASP A 120 -23.21 1.45 -12.50
CA ASP A 120 -24.28 1.76 -13.46
C ASP A 120 -24.14 3.23 -13.89
N PHE A 121 -23.42 3.49 -14.98
CA PHE A 121 -23.16 4.80 -15.56
C PHE A 121 -22.82 4.68 -17.06
N ASP A 122 -22.86 5.79 -17.77
CA ASP A 122 -22.39 5.90 -19.16
C ASP A 122 -20.86 5.81 -19.19
N ALA A 123 -20.34 4.72 -19.76
CA ALA A 123 -18.91 4.43 -19.79
C ALA A 123 -18.10 5.46 -20.58
N ASP A 124 -18.64 5.96 -21.70
CA ASP A 124 -17.95 6.93 -22.56
C ASP A 124 -17.81 8.29 -21.84
N LYS A 125 -18.85 8.70 -21.13
CA LYS A 125 -18.80 9.92 -20.31
C LYS A 125 -17.83 9.79 -19.15
N MET A 126 -17.85 8.66 -18.46
CA MET A 126 -16.92 8.39 -17.35
C MET A 126 -15.48 8.39 -17.83
N GLU A 127 -15.20 7.74 -18.95
CA GLU A 127 -13.86 7.74 -19.55
C GLU A 127 -13.41 9.16 -19.92
N ALA A 128 -14.29 9.96 -20.51
CA ALA A 128 -13.99 11.36 -20.81
C ALA A 128 -13.67 12.20 -19.57
N GLN A 129 -14.43 12.03 -18.49
CA GLN A 129 -14.19 12.71 -17.21
C GLN A 129 -12.85 12.28 -16.58
N ILE A 130 -12.55 10.98 -16.59
CA ILE A 130 -11.26 10.47 -16.10
C ILE A 130 -10.11 11.07 -16.90
N LYS A 131 -10.19 11.07 -18.24
CA LYS A 131 -9.16 11.66 -19.10
C LYS A 131 -8.98 13.15 -18.87
N GLU A 132 -10.08 13.90 -18.71
CA GLU A 132 -10.03 15.34 -18.43
C GLU A 132 -9.36 15.64 -17.08
N LEU A 133 -9.66 14.86 -16.04
CA LEU A 133 -9.17 15.12 -14.71
C LEU A 133 -7.73 14.60 -14.52
N PHE A 134 -7.52 13.31 -14.75
CA PHE A 134 -6.23 12.65 -14.48
C PHE A 134 -5.18 12.89 -15.58
N GLY A 135 -5.60 13.21 -16.79
CA GLY A 135 -4.68 13.59 -17.87
C GLY A 135 -3.89 14.88 -17.59
N LYS A 136 -4.25 15.63 -16.56
CA LYS A 136 -3.51 16.83 -16.09
C LYS A 136 -2.28 16.47 -15.27
N ILE A 137 -2.19 15.26 -14.76
CA ILE A 137 -1.05 14.80 -13.93
C ILE A 137 0.17 14.63 -14.83
N LYS A 138 1.23 15.35 -14.51
CA LYS A 138 2.47 15.36 -15.30
C LYS A 138 3.46 14.31 -14.79
N MET A 139 4.16 13.68 -15.73
CA MET A 139 5.31 12.85 -15.39
C MET A 139 6.46 13.72 -14.88
N PRO A 140 7.17 13.29 -13.81
CA PRO A 140 8.45 13.91 -13.45
C PRO A 140 9.49 13.76 -14.55
N GLU A 141 10.31 14.79 -14.80
CA GLU A 141 11.35 14.77 -15.85
C GLU A 141 12.38 13.64 -15.65
N ASN A 142 12.72 13.35 -14.39
CA ASN A 142 13.68 12.31 -14.03
C ASN A 142 13.00 11.18 -13.22
N ALA A 143 11.96 10.60 -13.80
CA ALA A 143 11.20 9.55 -13.15
C ALA A 143 12.10 8.33 -12.84
N ALA A 144 12.14 7.92 -11.57
CA ALA A 144 12.91 6.76 -11.16
C ALA A 144 12.36 5.47 -11.80
N GLU A 145 13.23 4.59 -12.26
CA GLU A 145 12.81 3.29 -12.76
C GLU A 145 12.22 2.44 -11.65
N ARG A 146 11.12 1.74 -11.94
CA ARG A 146 10.56 0.76 -11.02
C ARG A 146 11.37 -0.53 -11.11
N ILE A 147 11.95 -0.91 -10.00
CA ILE A 147 12.70 -2.17 -9.89
C ILE A 147 11.72 -3.27 -9.43
N TYR A 148 11.64 -4.34 -10.21
CA TYR A 148 10.90 -5.55 -9.83
C TYR A 148 11.85 -6.51 -9.13
N TYR A 149 11.52 -6.86 -7.90
CA TYR A 149 12.32 -7.78 -7.12
C TYR A 149 11.80 -9.20 -7.31
N THR A 150 12.72 -10.14 -7.51
CA THR A 150 12.39 -11.56 -7.55
C THR A 150 12.66 -12.20 -6.20
N VAL A 151 11.97 -13.28 -5.91
CA VAL A 151 12.29 -14.16 -4.78
C VAL A 151 13.15 -15.28 -5.35
N PRO A 152 14.44 -15.37 -4.98
CA PRO A 152 15.31 -16.42 -5.52
C PRO A 152 14.88 -17.80 -5.05
N ASP A 153 15.01 -18.79 -5.94
CA ASP A 153 14.83 -20.19 -5.58
C ASP A 153 15.91 -20.63 -4.61
N ASN A 154 15.55 -21.55 -3.75
CA ASN A 154 16.49 -22.21 -2.84
C ASN A 154 16.81 -23.64 -3.34
N LYS A 155 18.07 -24.05 -3.24
CA LYS A 155 18.52 -25.41 -3.64
C LYS A 155 18.09 -26.47 -2.63
N GLU A 156 18.03 -26.09 -1.37
CA GLU A 156 17.66 -26.94 -0.26
C GLU A 156 16.44 -26.37 0.47
N PRO A 157 15.61 -27.20 1.11
CA PRO A 157 14.52 -26.71 1.94
C PRO A 157 15.01 -25.76 3.02
N ILE A 158 14.30 -24.63 3.18
CA ILE A 158 14.55 -23.69 4.27
C ILE A 158 13.45 -23.86 5.32
N PHE A 159 13.83 -23.71 6.57
CA PHE A 159 12.92 -23.90 7.70
C PHE A 159 12.83 -22.63 8.53
N ALA A 160 11.61 -22.25 8.90
CA ALA A 160 11.35 -21.23 9.89
C ALA A 160 10.56 -21.84 11.04
N PHE A 161 10.98 -21.58 12.26
CA PHE A 161 10.32 -22.05 13.46
C PHE A 161 9.97 -20.87 14.34
N HIS A 162 8.74 -20.81 14.77
CA HIS A 162 8.28 -19.86 15.78
C HIS A 162 7.47 -20.57 16.84
N LYS A 163 7.66 -20.19 18.10
CA LYS A 163 6.89 -20.67 19.22
C LYS A 163 6.33 -19.48 19.98
N ASP A 164 5.02 -19.40 20.06
CA ASP A 164 4.33 -18.34 20.76
C ASP A 164 3.48 -18.89 21.89
N LYS A 165 3.52 -18.21 23.05
CA LYS A 165 2.78 -18.64 24.26
C LYS A 165 1.26 -18.56 24.12
N GLU A 166 0.77 -17.73 23.18
CA GLU A 166 -0.65 -17.54 22.87
C GLU A 166 -1.13 -18.44 21.75
N ALA A 167 -0.24 -19.17 21.09
CA ALA A 167 -0.63 -20.13 20.05
C ALA A 167 -1.40 -21.31 20.67
N THR A 168 -2.63 -21.50 20.20
CA THR A 168 -3.52 -22.56 20.71
C THR A 168 -3.38 -23.88 19.99
N TYR A 169 -2.62 -23.92 18.89
CA TYR A 169 -2.39 -25.13 18.08
C TYR A 169 -1.02 -25.10 17.40
N THR A 170 -0.56 -26.27 16.98
CA THR A 170 0.62 -26.38 16.12
C THR A 170 0.21 -26.33 14.66
N ARG A 171 0.90 -25.51 13.88
CA ARG A 171 0.71 -25.34 12.44
C ARG A 171 1.99 -25.68 11.69
N VAL A 172 1.85 -26.35 10.56
CA VAL A 172 2.93 -26.60 9.60
C VAL A 172 2.47 -26.10 8.24
N ASP A 173 3.21 -25.19 7.66
CA ASP A 173 2.95 -24.66 6.33
C ASP A 173 4.11 -25.04 5.40
N ILE A 174 3.80 -25.43 4.18
CA ILE A 174 4.77 -25.72 3.12
C ILE A 174 4.53 -24.72 2.00
N TYR A 175 5.55 -23.92 1.70
CA TYR A 175 5.52 -22.96 0.61
C TYR A 175 6.44 -23.41 -0.50
N MET A 176 5.94 -23.41 -1.73
CA MET A 176 6.72 -23.60 -2.96
C MET A 176 6.84 -22.25 -3.65
N LYS A 177 8.05 -21.86 -4.00
CA LYS A 177 8.37 -20.62 -4.72
C LYS A 177 8.17 -20.79 -6.22
#